data_721e80b5e459e7d7afe1c790ef5569f3
#
_entry.id   721e80b5e459e7d7afe1c790ef5569f3
#
_cell.length_a   1.000
_cell.length_b   1.000
_cell.length_c   1.000
_cell.angle_alpha   90.00
_cell.angle_beta   90.00
_cell.angle_gamma   90.00
#
_symmetry.space_group_name_H-M   'P 1'
#
loop_
_entity.id
_entity.type
_entity.pdbx_description
1 polymer ?
#
loop_
_entity_poly.entity_id
_entity_poly.type
_entity_poly.pdbx_seq_one_letter_code
_entity_poly.pdbx_strand_id
1 'polypeptide(L)'
;MDLITKLMVKPDSEDFPLSEFGLSESPAAEAVRAVFPNTALDPLEAQAALAFLLLKYRVSVSITMGPSFDFVYDDSQQFLADNSVINPPLAFDSSHQGHRSGQAVVWNRIYRVIDGLAALLQAEDFGDGTSMWDRTMIYVASDFGREKKRPSGANDWGTGHSVNNGVQVFSPLVPGDTLLGGVDGNTGLTYGFDPTTGAPDTGRTMSEPEIFSGLLGALGVDTSGSGLPDMPAMRRS
;
A
#
# COMPACT_ATOMS: atom_id res chain seq x y z
N MET A 1 22.11 22.66 7.27
CA MET A 1 22.55 21.78 6.18
C MET A 1 21.35 20.96 5.77
N ASP A 2 20.94 21.11 4.52
CA ASP A 2 19.74 20.47 3.96
C ASP A 2 19.89 18.95 3.98
N LEU A 3 18.79 18.22 4.19
CA LEU A 3 18.73 16.76 4.21
C LEU A 3 19.27 16.17 2.90
N ILE A 4 18.94 16.80 1.77
CA ILE A 4 19.41 16.41 0.44
C ILE A 4 20.94 16.55 0.35
N THR A 5 21.52 17.60 0.94
CA THR A 5 22.96 17.77 0.97
C THR A 5 23.66 16.72 1.82
N LYS A 6 23.02 16.29 2.93
CA LYS A 6 23.53 15.16 3.72
C LYS A 6 23.48 13.84 2.95
N LEU A 7 22.43 13.62 2.17
CA LEU A 7 22.25 12.45 1.32
C LEU A 7 23.29 12.37 0.21
N MET A 8 23.68 13.53 -0.35
CA MET A 8 24.63 13.60 -1.48
C MET A 8 26.10 13.65 -1.05
N VAL A 9 26.41 14.06 0.18
CA VAL A 9 27.80 14.32 0.64
C VAL A 9 28.42 13.12 1.38
N LYS A 10 27.62 12.12 1.78
CA LYS A 10 28.13 10.91 2.46
C LYS A 10 27.59 9.63 1.83
N PRO A 11 27.89 9.35 0.55
CA PRO A 11 27.40 8.12 -0.09
C PRO A 11 27.93 6.83 0.55
N ASP A 12 29.03 6.90 1.29
CA ASP A 12 29.73 5.74 1.88
C ASP A 12 29.72 5.74 3.42
N SER A 13 28.88 6.54 4.07
CA SER A 13 28.81 6.50 5.53
C SER A 13 27.89 5.36 5.97
N GLU A 14 28.30 4.64 7.03
CA GLU A 14 27.49 3.64 7.71
C GLU A 14 26.12 4.19 8.15
N ASP A 15 26.01 5.52 8.30
CA ASP A 15 24.80 6.22 8.72
C ASP A 15 23.80 6.47 7.57
N PHE A 16 24.24 6.39 6.31
CA PHE A 16 23.35 6.58 5.15
C PHE A 16 23.91 5.94 3.88
N PRO A 17 23.71 4.65 3.68
CA PRO A 17 24.25 3.97 2.50
C PRO A 17 23.30 4.12 1.31
N LEU A 18 23.47 5.17 0.50
CA LEU A 18 22.93 5.20 -0.86
C LEU A 18 23.47 4.05 -1.71
N SER A 19 24.65 3.54 -1.37
CA SER A 19 25.25 2.33 -1.94
C SER A 19 24.43 1.07 -1.69
N GLU A 20 23.56 1.04 -0.67
CA GLU A 20 22.64 -0.07 -0.40
C GLU A 20 21.53 -0.23 -1.44
N PHE A 21 21.33 0.78 -2.28
CA PHE A 21 20.37 0.72 -3.40
C PHE A 21 20.78 -0.24 -4.52
N GLY A 22 21.34 -1.36 -4.18
CA GLY A 22 21.54 -2.50 -5.09
C GLY A 22 22.99 -2.88 -5.37
N LEU A 23 23.98 -2.21 -4.79
CA LEU A 23 25.39 -2.45 -5.12
C LEU A 23 26.28 -2.78 -3.91
N SER A 24 25.86 -2.55 -2.66
CA SER A 24 26.67 -2.88 -1.49
C SER A 24 26.38 -4.28 -0.94
N GLU A 25 27.37 -4.86 -0.27
CA GLU A 25 27.27 -6.14 0.43
C GLU A 25 26.93 -5.95 1.91
N SER A 26 26.23 -4.87 2.29
CA SER A 26 25.84 -4.64 3.67
C SER A 26 24.76 -5.62 4.13
N PRO A 27 24.67 -5.93 5.44
CA PRO A 27 23.61 -6.79 5.98
C PRO A 27 22.21 -6.28 5.67
N ALA A 28 22.00 -4.96 5.61
CA ALA A 28 20.70 -4.38 5.28
C ALA A 28 20.35 -4.61 3.80
N ALA A 29 21.31 -4.41 2.90
CA ALA A 29 21.13 -4.69 1.47
C ALA A 29 20.92 -6.19 1.22
N GLU A 30 21.58 -7.06 1.97
CA GLU A 30 21.38 -8.51 1.90
C GLU A 30 19.97 -8.89 2.34
N ALA A 31 19.48 -8.36 3.46
CA ALA A 31 18.12 -8.57 3.94
C ALA A 31 17.07 -8.09 2.93
N VAL A 32 17.27 -6.92 2.35
CA VAL A 32 16.38 -6.37 1.31
C VAL A 32 16.37 -7.25 0.07
N ARG A 33 17.54 -7.70 -0.42
CA ARG A 33 17.62 -8.59 -1.59
C ARG A 33 17.02 -9.97 -1.34
N ALA A 34 17.09 -10.47 -0.12
CA ALA A 34 16.46 -11.74 0.25
C ALA A 34 14.93 -11.66 0.16
N VAL A 35 14.34 -10.52 0.48
CA VAL A 35 12.89 -10.28 0.42
C VAL A 35 12.45 -9.81 -0.95
N PHE A 36 13.22 -8.92 -1.57
CA PHE A 36 12.94 -8.30 -2.87
C PHE A 36 14.04 -8.62 -3.90
N PRO A 37 14.07 -9.85 -4.43
CA PRO A 37 15.15 -10.29 -5.32
C PRO A 37 15.12 -9.63 -6.70
N ASN A 38 14.01 -9.04 -7.11
CA ASN A 38 13.80 -8.50 -8.45
C ASN A 38 13.85 -6.97 -8.51
N THR A 39 14.45 -6.31 -7.52
CA THR A 39 14.52 -4.82 -7.48
C THR A 39 15.10 -4.18 -8.75
N ALA A 40 15.94 -4.88 -9.49
CA ALA A 40 16.48 -4.40 -10.77
C ALA A 40 15.48 -4.49 -11.94
N LEU A 41 14.45 -5.33 -11.81
CA LEU A 41 13.48 -5.65 -12.88
C LEU A 41 12.05 -5.27 -12.51
N ASP A 42 11.72 -5.24 -11.23
CA ASP A 42 10.39 -4.87 -10.71
C ASP A 42 10.45 -3.53 -9.99
N PRO A 43 9.93 -2.46 -10.60
CA PRO A 43 9.92 -1.14 -10.00
C PRO A 43 9.13 -1.03 -8.69
N LEU A 44 8.15 -1.90 -8.46
CA LEU A 44 7.39 -1.91 -7.21
C LEU A 44 8.22 -2.51 -6.06
N GLU A 45 8.98 -3.59 -6.32
CA GLU A 45 9.97 -4.11 -5.37
C GLU A 45 11.07 -3.07 -5.08
N ALA A 46 11.53 -2.36 -6.11
CA ALA A 46 12.52 -1.29 -5.95
C ALA A 46 12.01 -0.15 -5.06
N GLN A 47 10.75 0.28 -5.25
CA GLN A 47 10.12 1.28 -4.40
C GLN A 47 9.98 0.80 -2.94
N ALA A 48 9.62 -0.46 -2.73
CA ALA A 48 9.49 -1.02 -1.39
C ALA A 48 10.84 -1.16 -0.67
N ALA A 49 11.87 -1.57 -1.39
CA ALA A 49 13.24 -1.60 -0.88
C ALA A 49 13.70 -0.20 -0.45
N LEU A 50 13.46 0.80 -1.30
CA LEU A 50 13.74 2.20 -0.99
C LEU A 50 12.93 2.68 0.22
N ALA A 51 11.64 2.37 0.27
CA ALA A 51 10.77 2.75 1.38
C ALA A 51 11.29 2.18 2.71
N PHE A 52 11.65 0.90 2.74
CA PHE A 52 12.24 0.30 3.93
C PHE A 52 13.50 1.04 4.38
N LEU A 53 14.44 1.33 3.48
CA LEU A 53 15.69 2.02 3.81
C LEU A 53 15.45 3.45 4.29
N LEU A 54 14.54 4.19 3.64
CA LEU A 54 14.17 5.55 4.06
C LEU A 54 13.56 5.58 5.47
N LEU A 55 12.74 4.60 5.81
CA LEU A 55 12.18 4.45 7.16
C LEU A 55 13.26 4.02 8.16
N LYS A 56 14.04 2.98 7.85
CA LYS A 56 15.12 2.45 8.70
C LYS A 56 16.10 3.53 9.11
N TYR A 57 16.54 4.34 8.16
CA TYR A 57 17.49 5.42 8.42
C TYR A 57 16.82 6.74 8.85
N ARG A 58 15.51 6.72 9.10
CA ARG A 58 14.74 7.88 9.58
C ARG A 58 14.86 9.11 8.67
N VAL A 59 14.98 8.89 7.37
CA VAL A 59 15.04 9.94 6.36
C VAL A 59 13.65 10.48 6.04
N SER A 60 12.66 9.59 6.06
CA SER A 60 11.26 9.94 5.84
C SER A 60 10.35 9.26 6.85
N VAL A 61 9.23 9.91 7.14
CA VAL A 61 8.14 9.38 7.97
C VAL A 61 6.89 9.09 7.15
N SER A 62 6.87 9.51 5.89
CA SER A 62 5.75 9.29 4.98
C SER A 62 6.28 9.04 3.57
N ILE A 63 5.81 7.97 2.95
CA ILE A 63 6.27 7.52 1.64
C ILE A 63 5.06 7.14 0.82
N THR A 64 4.98 7.66 -0.41
CA THR A 64 3.98 7.23 -1.38
C THR A 64 4.64 6.33 -2.40
N MET A 65 4.04 5.16 -2.61
CA MET A 65 4.46 4.19 -3.62
C MET A 65 3.29 3.93 -4.57
N GLY A 66 3.60 3.55 -5.78
CA GLY A 66 2.57 3.17 -6.75
C GLY A 66 3.07 2.10 -7.69
N PRO A 67 2.16 1.27 -8.25
CA PRO A 67 2.51 0.39 -9.36
C PRO A 67 3.18 1.23 -10.43
N SER A 68 4.34 0.79 -10.89
CA SER A 68 5.14 1.55 -11.84
C SER A 68 4.37 1.80 -13.12
N PHE A 69 4.39 3.02 -13.57
CA PHE A 69 4.11 3.41 -14.94
C PHE A 69 5.38 3.23 -15.76
N ASP A 70 5.74 1.99 -16.06
CA ASP A 70 6.80 1.81 -17.05
C ASP A 70 6.19 2.08 -18.43
N PHE A 71 6.67 3.10 -19.10
CA PHE A 71 6.16 3.59 -20.38
C PHE A 71 6.48 2.67 -21.57
N VAL A 72 7.05 1.52 -21.33
CA VAL A 72 7.20 0.50 -22.36
C VAL A 72 5.88 -0.26 -22.50
N TYR A 73 4.89 0.41 -23.08
CA TYR A 73 3.68 -0.24 -23.57
C TYR A 73 4.06 -1.03 -24.83
N ASP A 74 4.34 -2.29 -24.62
CA ASP A 74 4.44 -3.27 -25.68
C ASP A 74 3.16 -4.10 -25.65
N ASP A 75 2.52 -4.25 -26.81
CA ASP A 75 1.33 -5.10 -27.00
C ASP A 75 1.60 -6.58 -26.61
N SER A 76 2.84 -6.93 -26.33
CA SER A 76 3.30 -8.23 -25.87
C SER A 76 3.21 -8.44 -24.35
N GLN A 77 2.43 -7.65 -23.59
CA GLN A 77 2.22 -7.89 -22.16
C GLN A 77 1.66 -9.29 -21.92
N GLN A 78 2.56 -10.22 -21.70
CA GLN A 78 2.20 -11.60 -21.40
C GLN A 78 2.28 -11.84 -19.90
N PHE A 79 1.18 -12.25 -19.33
CA PHE A 79 1.14 -12.81 -17.99
C PHE A 79 1.75 -14.22 -18.07
N LEU A 80 2.87 -14.42 -17.42
CA LEU A 80 3.47 -15.75 -17.34
C LEU A 80 2.68 -16.62 -16.36
N ALA A 81 2.66 -17.93 -16.62
CA ALA A 81 1.91 -18.90 -15.82
C ALA A 81 2.34 -18.98 -14.35
N ASP A 82 3.53 -18.52 -14.02
CA ASP A 82 4.09 -18.44 -12.66
C ASP A 82 3.81 -17.12 -11.95
N ASN A 83 2.93 -16.26 -12.53
CA ASN A 83 2.65 -14.88 -12.08
C ASN A 83 3.87 -13.94 -12.14
N SER A 84 4.96 -14.33 -12.76
CA SER A 84 6.00 -13.38 -13.12
C SER A 84 5.50 -12.50 -14.28
N VAL A 85 5.83 -11.24 -14.25
CA VAL A 85 5.42 -10.29 -15.27
C VAL A 85 6.67 -9.74 -15.91
N ILE A 86 6.91 -10.08 -17.17
CA ILE A 86 8.07 -9.57 -17.91
C ILE A 86 7.92 -8.06 -18.12
N ASN A 87 6.68 -7.60 -18.42
CA ASN A 87 6.33 -6.18 -18.48
C ASN A 87 5.15 -5.96 -17.53
N PRO A 88 5.35 -5.32 -16.36
CA PRO A 88 4.26 -5.07 -15.45
C PRO A 88 3.18 -4.23 -16.14
N PRO A 89 1.90 -4.65 -16.10
CA PRO A 89 0.82 -3.86 -16.65
C PRO A 89 0.78 -2.49 -15.96
N LEU A 90 0.43 -1.46 -16.71
CA LEU A 90 0.16 -0.14 -16.20
C LEU A 90 -0.93 -0.23 -15.13
N ALA A 91 -0.54 -0.29 -13.89
CA ALA A 91 -1.44 -0.35 -12.74
C ALA A 91 -2.64 -1.29 -13.01
N PHE A 92 -3.85 -0.79 -12.82
CA PHE A 92 -5.09 -1.55 -13.04
C PHE A 92 -5.73 -1.34 -14.42
N ASP A 93 -5.05 -0.72 -15.37
CA ASP A 93 -5.62 -0.42 -16.70
C ASP A 93 -5.99 -1.67 -17.47
N SER A 94 -5.25 -2.76 -17.30
CA SER A 94 -5.60 -4.07 -17.86
C SER A 94 -7.00 -4.55 -17.48
N SER A 95 -7.60 -4.01 -16.40
CA SER A 95 -8.98 -4.31 -16.00
C SER A 95 -10.04 -3.80 -17.00
N HIS A 96 -9.68 -2.88 -17.89
CA HIS A 96 -10.59 -2.48 -18.98
C HIS A 96 -10.83 -3.60 -20.01
N GLN A 97 -9.92 -4.56 -20.09
CA GLN A 97 -10.00 -5.69 -21.01
C GLN A 97 -10.33 -7.00 -20.29
N GLY A 98 -9.64 -7.27 -19.18
CA GLY A 98 -9.81 -8.46 -18.36
C GLY A 98 -9.78 -8.09 -16.87
N HIS A 99 -10.97 -7.92 -16.28
CA HIS A 99 -11.09 -7.47 -14.88
C HIS A 99 -10.47 -8.48 -13.92
N ARG A 100 -10.90 -9.74 -14.04
CA ARG A 100 -10.48 -10.78 -13.09
C ARG A 100 -8.98 -11.06 -13.17
N SER A 101 -8.48 -11.25 -14.38
CA SER A 101 -7.05 -11.55 -14.60
C SER A 101 -6.18 -10.34 -14.25
N GLY A 102 -6.54 -9.14 -14.71
CA GLY A 102 -5.79 -7.91 -14.41
C GLY A 102 -5.75 -7.61 -12.92
N GLN A 103 -6.91 -7.65 -12.23
CA GLN A 103 -6.96 -7.44 -10.79
C GLN A 103 -6.15 -8.48 -10.03
N ALA A 104 -6.26 -9.76 -10.38
CA ALA A 104 -5.54 -10.83 -9.69
C ALA A 104 -4.02 -10.65 -9.75
N VAL A 105 -3.49 -10.31 -10.92
CA VAL A 105 -2.04 -10.11 -11.12
C VAL A 105 -1.55 -8.90 -10.36
N VAL A 106 -2.22 -7.75 -10.49
CA VAL A 106 -1.77 -6.51 -9.86
C VAL A 106 -1.87 -6.61 -8.33
N TRP A 107 -2.99 -7.13 -7.80
CA TRP A 107 -3.14 -7.33 -6.36
C TRP A 107 -2.15 -8.35 -5.79
N ASN A 108 -1.87 -9.43 -6.50
CA ASN A 108 -0.85 -10.39 -6.07
C ASN A 108 0.53 -9.72 -5.92
N ARG A 109 0.91 -8.86 -6.85
CA ARG A 109 2.16 -8.08 -6.74
C ARG A 109 2.14 -7.14 -5.54
N ILE A 110 1.05 -6.35 -5.39
CA ILE A 110 0.92 -5.40 -4.29
C ILE A 110 1.01 -6.13 -2.94
N TYR A 111 0.28 -7.23 -2.77
CA TYR A 111 0.30 -7.97 -1.50
C TYR A 111 1.65 -8.62 -1.21
N ARG A 112 2.34 -9.14 -2.22
CA ARG A 112 3.71 -9.66 -2.04
C ARG A 112 4.67 -8.57 -1.56
N VAL A 113 4.53 -7.37 -2.10
CA VAL A 113 5.36 -6.23 -1.70
C VAL A 113 5.00 -5.76 -0.29
N ILE A 114 3.72 -5.69 0.04
CA ILE A 114 3.27 -5.34 1.40
C ILE A 114 3.78 -6.36 2.42
N ASP A 115 3.65 -7.65 2.13
CA ASP A 115 4.10 -8.75 2.99
C ASP A 115 5.63 -8.68 3.21
N GLY A 116 6.39 -8.51 2.14
CA GLY A 116 7.84 -8.36 2.22
C GLY A 116 8.28 -7.12 3.00
N LEU A 117 7.62 -5.98 2.76
CA LEU A 117 7.91 -4.75 3.50
C LEU A 117 7.55 -4.89 5.00
N ALA A 118 6.41 -5.50 5.30
CA ALA A 118 6.01 -5.76 6.67
C ALA A 118 7.01 -6.70 7.37
N ALA A 119 7.49 -7.76 6.69
CA ALA A 119 8.50 -8.66 7.24
C ALA A 119 9.82 -7.95 7.56
N LEU A 120 10.30 -7.08 6.67
CA LEU A 120 11.50 -6.26 6.92
C LEU A 120 11.30 -5.31 8.11
N LEU A 121 10.15 -4.64 8.19
CA LEU A 121 9.84 -3.72 9.28
C LEU A 121 9.66 -4.44 10.62
N GLN A 122 9.14 -5.67 10.61
CA GLN A 122 9.03 -6.51 11.82
C GLN A 122 10.39 -6.97 12.34
N ALA A 123 11.33 -7.23 11.44
CA ALA A 123 12.68 -7.65 11.78
C ALA A 123 13.58 -6.49 12.25
N GLU A 124 13.21 -5.26 11.95
CA GLU A 124 13.99 -4.07 12.27
C GLU A 124 13.60 -3.49 13.62
N ASP A 125 14.57 -3.35 14.54
CA ASP A 125 14.37 -2.73 15.84
C ASP A 125 14.20 -1.20 15.70
N PHE A 126 13.17 -0.65 16.31
CA PHE A 126 12.99 0.81 16.38
C PHE A 126 13.95 1.48 17.38
N GLY A 127 14.55 0.73 18.29
CA GLY A 127 15.53 1.21 19.28
C GLY A 127 14.96 1.40 20.69
N ASP A 128 13.72 0.98 20.94
CA ASP A 128 13.05 1.01 22.24
C ASP A 128 12.47 -0.37 22.64
N GLY A 129 12.91 -1.42 21.97
CA GLY A 129 12.40 -2.79 22.17
C GLY A 129 11.13 -3.11 21.39
N THR A 130 10.67 -2.19 20.55
CA THR A 130 9.58 -2.42 19.58
C THR A 130 10.16 -2.54 18.17
N SER A 131 9.44 -3.20 17.28
CA SER A 131 9.79 -3.22 15.86
C SER A 131 9.38 -1.94 15.16
N MET A 132 9.97 -1.68 14.00
CA MET A 132 9.50 -0.58 13.15
C MET A 132 8.07 -0.80 12.68
N TRP A 133 7.64 -2.06 12.53
CA TRP A 133 6.27 -2.41 12.19
C TRP A 133 5.25 -1.91 13.21
N ASP A 134 5.59 -1.95 14.51
CA ASP A 134 4.69 -1.51 15.59
C ASP A 134 4.31 -0.03 15.50
N ARG A 135 4.99 0.73 14.65
CA ARG A 135 4.79 2.17 14.43
C ARG A 135 4.48 2.52 12.98
N THR A 136 4.27 1.50 12.14
CA THR A 136 4.04 1.70 10.71
C THR A 136 2.60 1.41 10.33
N MET A 137 2.09 2.20 9.40
CA MET A 137 0.81 1.98 8.76
C MET A 137 1.00 2.01 7.25
N ILE A 138 0.55 0.95 6.58
CA ILE A 138 0.46 0.90 5.12
C ILE A 138 -1.00 1.12 4.73
N TYR A 139 -1.25 2.22 4.03
CA TYR A 139 -2.56 2.59 3.53
C TYR A 139 -2.60 2.39 2.02
N VAL A 140 -3.53 1.57 1.56
CA VAL A 140 -3.71 1.28 0.13
C VAL A 140 -5.03 1.87 -0.33
N ALA A 141 -4.94 2.79 -1.26
CA ALA A 141 -6.09 3.47 -1.85
C ALA A 141 -5.91 3.61 -3.36
N SER A 142 -6.99 3.90 -4.05
CA SER A 142 -7.01 4.31 -5.45
C SER A 142 -7.98 5.46 -5.63
N ASP A 143 -7.85 6.20 -6.73
CA ASP A 143 -8.69 7.34 -7.08
C ASP A 143 -10.13 6.94 -7.45
N PHE A 144 -10.32 5.72 -7.93
CA PHE A 144 -11.65 5.17 -8.26
C PHE A 144 -11.68 3.64 -8.09
N GLY A 145 -12.88 3.11 -7.97
CA GLY A 145 -13.14 1.67 -8.01
C GLY A 145 -13.41 1.16 -9.43
N ARG A 146 -13.73 -0.12 -9.53
CA ARG A 146 -14.17 -0.75 -10.77
C ARG A 146 -15.64 -1.17 -10.69
N GLU A 147 -16.31 -1.25 -11.82
CA GLU A 147 -17.67 -1.80 -11.90
C GLU A 147 -17.71 -3.22 -11.33
N LYS A 148 -18.66 -3.47 -10.44
CA LYS A 148 -18.70 -4.72 -9.63
C LYS A 148 -19.57 -5.79 -10.28
N LYS A 149 -20.33 -5.45 -11.32
CA LYS A 149 -21.27 -6.38 -11.93
C LYS A 149 -20.57 -7.30 -12.93
N ARG A 150 -20.48 -8.56 -12.59
CA ARG A 150 -20.01 -9.61 -13.51
C ARG A 150 -21.12 -9.94 -14.52
N PRO A 151 -20.84 -9.90 -15.84
CA PRO A 151 -21.76 -10.42 -16.85
C PRO A 151 -22.03 -11.92 -16.64
N SER A 152 -23.27 -12.33 -16.89
CA SER A 152 -23.64 -13.74 -16.73
C SER A 152 -22.81 -14.64 -17.64
N GLY A 153 -22.23 -15.70 -17.06
CA GLY A 153 -21.42 -16.67 -17.79
C GLY A 153 -19.99 -16.23 -18.16
N ALA A 154 -19.62 -14.96 -17.91
CA ALA A 154 -18.27 -14.51 -18.24
C ALA A 154 -17.23 -15.09 -17.26
N ASN A 155 -16.14 -15.67 -17.78
CA ASN A 155 -14.99 -16.07 -16.98
C ASN A 155 -14.11 -14.87 -16.65
N ASP A 156 -13.95 -13.98 -17.61
CA ASP A 156 -13.33 -12.68 -17.48
C ASP A 156 -14.11 -11.63 -18.28
N TRP A 157 -13.98 -10.35 -17.94
CA TRP A 157 -14.71 -9.25 -18.58
C TRP A 157 -13.98 -7.95 -18.37
N GLY A 158 -14.17 -6.98 -19.25
CA GLY A 158 -13.70 -5.63 -19.06
C GLY A 158 -14.62 -4.85 -18.11
N THR A 159 -14.05 -3.90 -17.37
CA THR A 159 -14.80 -3.03 -16.45
C THR A 159 -14.46 -1.57 -16.66
N GLY A 160 -15.48 -0.71 -16.54
CA GLY A 160 -15.34 0.73 -16.45
C GLY A 160 -14.94 1.19 -15.05
N HIS A 161 -14.81 2.49 -14.86
CA HIS A 161 -14.57 3.13 -13.58
C HIS A 161 -15.86 3.19 -12.76
N SER A 162 -15.73 3.13 -11.44
CA SER A 162 -16.80 3.35 -10.48
C SER A 162 -16.35 4.37 -9.46
N VAL A 163 -17.21 5.30 -9.13
CA VAL A 163 -16.96 6.32 -8.10
C VAL A 163 -16.91 5.74 -6.67
N ASN A 164 -17.34 4.50 -6.51
CA ASN A 164 -17.34 3.81 -5.22
C ASN A 164 -16.06 3.02 -5.03
N ASN A 165 -15.35 3.34 -3.98
CA ASN A 165 -14.08 2.73 -3.65
C ASN A 165 -14.03 2.32 -2.19
N GLY A 166 -13.08 1.46 -1.88
CA GLY A 166 -12.68 1.08 -0.54
C GLY A 166 -11.18 1.26 -0.40
N VAL A 167 -10.72 1.26 0.82
CA VAL A 167 -9.31 1.33 1.17
C VAL A 167 -8.93 0.12 2.01
N GLN A 168 -7.65 -0.22 2.02
CA GLN A 168 -7.11 -1.26 2.89
C GLN A 168 -6.03 -0.66 3.78
N VAL A 169 -5.99 -1.10 5.02
CA VAL A 169 -5.01 -0.65 5.99
C VAL A 169 -4.32 -1.87 6.60
N PHE A 170 -3.00 -1.87 6.57
CA PHE A 170 -2.16 -2.90 7.17
C PHE A 170 -1.31 -2.25 8.25
N SER A 171 -1.61 -2.54 9.50
CA SER A 171 -0.90 -1.96 10.65
C SER A 171 -1.30 -2.68 11.94
N PRO A 172 -0.40 -2.82 12.91
CA PRO A 172 -0.76 -3.25 14.25
C PRO A 172 -1.53 -2.18 15.04
N LEU A 173 -1.64 -0.95 14.52
CA LEU A 173 -2.30 0.19 15.18
C LEU A 173 -3.81 0.24 14.97
N VAL A 174 -4.33 -0.56 14.05
CA VAL A 174 -5.76 -0.68 13.74
C VAL A 174 -6.30 -2.05 14.14
N PRO A 175 -7.63 -2.20 14.33
CA PRO A 175 -8.22 -3.52 14.54
C PRO A 175 -7.94 -4.45 13.36
N GLY A 176 -7.38 -5.63 13.64
CA GLY A 176 -7.13 -6.65 12.63
C GLY A 176 -8.43 -7.37 12.21
N ASP A 177 -8.42 -7.98 11.02
CA ASP A 177 -9.52 -8.78 10.46
C ASP A 177 -10.90 -8.09 10.52
N THR A 178 -10.88 -6.75 10.35
CA THR A 178 -12.06 -5.92 10.51
C THR A 178 -12.47 -5.32 9.18
N LEU A 179 -13.74 -5.47 8.82
CA LEU A 179 -14.38 -4.75 7.71
C LEU A 179 -15.26 -3.64 8.29
N LEU A 180 -14.92 -2.40 7.99
CA LEU A 180 -15.72 -1.24 8.35
C LEU A 180 -16.53 -0.77 7.14
N GLY A 181 -17.86 -0.63 7.32
CA GLY A 181 -18.77 -0.37 6.21
C GLY A 181 -19.03 -1.60 5.35
N GLY A 182 -19.28 -1.41 4.06
CA GLY A 182 -19.54 -2.51 3.14
C GLY A 182 -19.98 -2.08 1.76
N VAL A 183 -20.50 -3.04 1.00
CA VAL A 183 -21.05 -2.84 -0.34
C VAL A 183 -22.50 -3.34 -0.36
N ASP A 184 -23.40 -2.50 -0.77
CA ASP A 184 -24.80 -2.88 -1.01
C ASP A 184 -24.92 -3.84 -2.20
N GLY A 185 -25.48 -5.02 -1.96
CA GLY A 185 -25.55 -6.10 -2.94
C GLY A 185 -26.44 -5.78 -4.15
N ASN A 186 -27.39 -4.84 -4.04
CA ASN A 186 -28.33 -4.49 -5.10
C ASN A 186 -27.77 -3.38 -5.97
N THR A 187 -27.20 -2.34 -5.36
CA THR A 187 -26.70 -1.16 -6.04
C THR A 187 -25.22 -1.26 -6.42
N GLY A 188 -24.45 -2.08 -5.71
CA GLY A 188 -22.99 -2.13 -5.80
C GLY A 188 -22.30 -0.90 -5.20
N LEU A 189 -23.04 0.00 -4.55
CA LEU A 189 -22.47 1.18 -3.90
C LEU A 189 -21.89 0.83 -2.51
N THR A 190 -20.82 1.52 -2.14
CA THR A 190 -20.28 1.40 -0.79
C THR A 190 -21.13 2.20 0.19
N TYR A 191 -21.20 1.71 1.42
CA TYR A 191 -21.77 2.41 2.55
C TYR A 191 -20.76 2.45 3.70
N GLY A 192 -20.96 3.39 4.62
CA GLY A 192 -20.05 3.64 5.72
C GLY A 192 -20.34 2.83 6.97
N PHE A 193 -19.89 3.37 8.10
CA PHE A 193 -20.01 2.76 9.41
C PHE A 193 -20.16 3.83 10.49
N ASP A 194 -20.67 3.43 11.65
CA ASP A 194 -20.69 4.27 12.84
C ASP A 194 -19.25 4.53 13.35
N PRO A 195 -18.82 5.79 13.47
CA PRO A 195 -17.43 6.12 13.82
C PRO A 195 -16.98 5.60 15.19
N THR A 196 -17.92 5.40 16.12
CA THR A 196 -17.64 4.96 17.48
C THR A 196 -17.59 3.45 17.60
N THR A 197 -18.56 2.77 16.99
CA THR A 197 -18.77 1.34 17.20
C THR A 197 -18.24 0.47 16.06
N GLY A 198 -18.02 1.06 14.87
CA GLY A 198 -17.68 0.34 13.64
C GLY A 198 -18.87 -0.40 13.01
N ALA A 199 -20.07 -0.31 13.60
CA ALA A 199 -21.23 -0.96 13.05
C ALA A 199 -21.58 -0.45 11.65
N PRO A 200 -21.91 -1.34 10.68
CA PRO A 200 -22.30 -0.94 9.34
C PRO A 200 -23.49 0.05 9.36
N ASP A 201 -23.38 1.13 8.61
CA ASP A 201 -24.44 2.14 8.44
C ASP A 201 -24.73 2.36 6.96
N THR A 202 -25.79 1.75 6.47
CA THR A 202 -26.20 1.83 5.05
C THR A 202 -26.72 3.23 4.65
N GLY A 203 -27.04 4.07 5.61
CA GLY A 203 -27.46 5.46 5.39
C GLY A 203 -26.28 6.46 5.32
N ARG A 204 -25.06 6.00 5.58
CA ARG A 204 -23.87 6.82 5.68
C ARG A 204 -22.90 6.58 4.53
N THR A 205 -22.33 7.65 4.02
CA THR A 205 -21.15 7.61 3.15
C THR A 205 -19.97 8.20 3.92
N MET A 206 -18.85 7.50 3.92
CA MET A 206 -17.62 8.04 4.51
C MET A 206 -16.96 9.00 3.55
N SER A 207 -16.50 10.11 4.07
CA SER A 207 -15.64 11.04 3.36
C SER A 207 -14.17 10.69 3.56
N GLU A 208 -13.33 11.06 2.60
CA GLU A 208 -11.88 10.88 2.71
C GLU A 208 -11.30 11.58 3.96
N PRO A 209 -11.67 12.84 4.30
CA PRO A 209 -11.21 13.47 5.52
C PRO A 209 -11.58 12.70 6.81
N GLU A 210 -12.73 12.04 6.87
CA GLU A 210 -13.11 11.21 8.02
C GLU A 210 -12.19 9.99 8.14
N ILE A 211 -11.91 9.31 7.04
CA ILE A 211 -10.99 8.18 7.01
C ILE A 211 -9.59 8.62 7.46
N PHE A 212 -9.07 9.72 6.92
CA PHE A 212 -7.77 10.26 7.35
C PHE A 212 -7.74 10.66 8.82
N SER A 213 -8.82 11.23 9.36
CA SER A 213 -8.92 11.52 10.80
C SER A 213 -8.78 10.25 11.64
N GLY A 214 -9.43 9.15 11.22
CA GLY A 214 -9.31 7.85 11.86
C GLY A 214 -7.90 7.28 11.81
N LEU A 215 -7.25 7.34 10.66
CA LEU A 215 -5.87 6.87 10.47
C LEU A 215 -4.88 7.69 11.31
N LEU A 216 -4.99 9.02 11.31
CA LEU A 216 -4.17 9.91 12.13
C LEU A 216 -4.37 9.61 13.61
N GLY A 217 -5.62 9.41 14.05
CA GLY A 217 -5.93 9.04 15.43
C GLY A 217 -5.33 7.67 15.81
N ALA A 218 -5.32 6.68 14.90
CA ALA A 218 -4.66 5.40 15.12
C ALA A 218 -3.13 5.54 15.24
N LEU A 219 -2.53 6.51 14.55
CA LEU A 219 -1.12 6.88 14.68
C LEU A 219 -0.81 7.70 15.94
N GLY A 220 -1.81 8.00 16.78
CA GLY A 220 -1.66 8.79 18.00
C GLY A 220 -1.64 10.30 17.77
N VAL A 221 -2.02 10.78 16.60
CA VAL A 221 -2.14 12.21 16.32
C VAL A 221 -3.45 12.73 16.88
N ASP A 222 -3.38 13.83 17.64
CA ASP A 222 -4.58 14.52 18.15
C ASP A 222 -5.30 15.24 17.00
N THR A 223 -6.51 14.81 16.68
CA THR A 223 -7.36 15.40 15.64
C THR A 223 -8.50 16.24 16.23
N SER A 224 -8.56 16.44 17.54
CA SER A 224 -9.67 17.13 18.23
C SER A 224 -9.91 18.56 17.73
N GLY A 225 -8.86 19.25 17.26
CA GLY A 225 -8.95 20.60 16.69
C GLY A 225 -9.29 20.67 15.19
N SER A 226 -9.46 19.53 14.53
CA SER A 226 -9.66 19.47 13.06
C SER A 226 -11.08 19.79 12.60
N GLY A 227 -12.06 19.76 13.51
CA GLY A 227 -13.48 19.83 13.17
C GLY A 227 -14.06 18.54 12.56
N LEU A 228 -13.25 17.51 12.42
CA LEU A 228 -13.67 16.19 11.93
C LEU A 228 -14.14 15.32 13.10
N PRO A 229 -15.01 14.34 12.84
CA PRO A 229 -15.44 13.42 13.87
C PRO A 229 -14.26 12.57 14.37
N ASP A 230 -14.29 12.25 15.66
CA ASP A 230 -13.43 11.22 16.21
C ASP A 230 -13.85 9.86 15.66
N MET A 231 -12.88 8.99 15.35
CA MET A 231 -13.09 7.71 14.67
C MET A 231 -12.54 6.55 15.53
N PRO A 232 -13.02 6.35 16.77
CA PRO A 232 -12.47 5.34 17.66
C PRO A 232 -12.58 3.91 17.12
N ALA A 233 -13.58 3.62 16.27
CA ALA A 233 -13.73 2.31 15.61
C ALA A 233 -12.52 1.93 14.74
N MET A 234 -11.71 2.89 14.32
CA MET A 234 -10.52 2.67 13.50
C MET A 234 -9.25 2.46 14.34
N ARG A 235 -9.33 2.53 15.66
CA ARG A 235 -8.18 2.40 16.56
C ARG A 235 -8.18 1.06 17.24
N ARG A 236 -7.01 0.50 17.44
CA ARG A 236 -6.85 -0.67 18.31
C ARG A 236 -7.01 -0.23 19.76
N SER A 237 -7.90 -0.89 20.48
CA SER A 237 -8.11 -0.71 21.92
C SER A 237 -7.02 -1.40 22.73
#